data_9ae6f7f882555febdd818b07b462f2f3
#
_entry.id   9ae6f7f882555febdd818b07b462f2f3
#
_cell.length_a   1.000
_cell.length_b   1.000
_cell.length_c   1.000
_cell.angle_alpha   90.00
_cell.angle_beta   90.00
_cell.angle_gamma   90.00
#
_symmetry.space_group_name_H-M   'P 1'
#
loop_
_entity.id
_entity.type
_entity.pdbx_description
1 polymer ?
#
loop_
_entity_poly.entity_id
_entity_poly.type
_entity_poly.pdbx_seq_one_letter_code
_entity_poly.pdbx_strand_id
1 'polypeptide(L)'
;MALRENNHLIITNRSDLETVIKANERLLVLVFASWCPFCRRFLPVFEKYAHGREDFWSVQDDEEIVAEAYGINCIPTVLFFEKGELTKRLDGQPGIGLREEELAAFIERCC
;
A
#
# COMPACT_ATOMS: atom_id res chain seq x y z
N MET A 1 -6.21 4.06 14.28
CA MET A 1 -7.33 4.58 13.54
C MET A 1 -6.91 5.13 12.19
N ALA A 2 -7.71 4.91 11.16
CA ALA A 2 -7.36 5.37 9.82
C ALA A 2 -7.75 6.82 9.62
N LEU A 3 -6.90 7.56 8.89
CA LEU A 3 -7.17 8.95 8.53
C LEU A 3 -7.35 9.03 7.02
N ARG A 4 -8.20 9.96 6.59
CA ARG A 4 -8.40 10.20 5.17
C ARG A 4 -7.69 11.49 4.79
N GLU A 5 -6.77 11.40 3.83
CA GLU A 5 -6.00 12.52 3.32
C GLU A 5 -5.94 12.41 1.81
N ASN A 6 -6.23 13.50 1.10
CA ASN A 6 -6.19 13.52 -0.37
C ASN A 6 -7.02 12.39 -0.98
N ASN A 7 -8.15 12.06 -0.35
CA ASN A 7 -9.08 11.05 -0.84
C ASN A 7 -8.54 9.63 -0.82
N HIS A 8 -7.48 9.37 -0.06
CA HIS A 8 -7.10 8.00 0.23
C HIS A 8 -6.90 7.83 1.72
N LEU A 9 -6.92 6.58 2.19
CA LEU A 9 -6.97 6.28 3.61
C LEU A 9 -5.60 5.81 4.08
N ILE A 10 -5.14 6.37 5.20
CA ILE A 10 -3.82 6.08 5.75
C ILE A 10 -3.96 5.36 7.09
N ILE A 11 -3.24 4.26 7.22
CA ILE A 11 -3.18 3.46 8.43
C ILE A 11 -1.79 3.62 9.02
N THR A 12 -1.69 3.65 10.34
CA THR A 12 -0.41 3.87 11.01
C THR A 12 0.04 2.71 11.89
N ASN A 13 -0.72 1.61 11.93
CA ASN A 13 -0.33 0.46 12.74
C ASN A 13 -0.90 -0.83 12.15
N ARG A 14 -0.32 -1.95 12.57
CA ARG A 14 -0.69 -3.26 12.05
C ARG A 14 -2.10 -3.68 12.46
N SER A 15 -2.51 -3.34 13.66
CA SER A 15 -3.83 -3.73 14.17
C SER A 15 -4.94 -3.13 13.31
N ASP A 16 -4.81 -1.84 13.00
CA ASP A 16 -5.80 -1.18 12.14
C ASP A 16 -5.77 -1.76 10.73
N LEU A 17 -4.59 -2.11 10.22
CA LEU A 17 -4.48 -2.73 8.92
C LEU A 17 -5.23 -4.05 8.89
N GLU A 18 -5.07 -4.87 9.92
CA GLU A 18 -5.77 -6.16 9.97
C GLU A 18 -7.27 -5.98 10.00
N THR A 19 -7.75 -4.96 10.71
CA THR A 19 -9.17 -4.65 10.77
C THR A 19 -9.69 -4.29 9.37
N VAL A 20 -8.95 -3.46 8.65
CA VAL A 20 -9.36 -3.04 7.31
C VAL A 20 -9.32 -4.21 6.33
N ILE A 21 -8.31 -5.07 6.45
CA ILE A 21 -8.21 -6.25 5.59
C ILE A 21 -9.45 -7.14 5.76
N LYS A 22 -9.87 -7.34 7.00
CA LYS A 22 -11.02 -8.20 7.28
C LYS A 22 -12.34 -7.58 6.86
N ALA A 23 -12.41 -6.26 6.84
CA ALA A 23 -13.66 -5.55 6.56
C ALA A 23 -13.91 -5.38 5.07
N ASN A 24 -12.96 -5.69 4.21
CA ASN A 24 -13.07 -5.44 2.78
C ASN A 24 -12.85 -6.72 1.98
N GLU A 25 -13.68 -6.92 0.96
CA GLU A 25 -13.56 -8.09 0.10
C GLU A 25 -12.32 -8.00 -0.79
N ARG A 26 -12.02 -6.79 -1.24
CA ARG A 26 -10.82 -6.51 -2.04
C ARG A 26 -10.19 -5.25 -1.52
N LEU A 27 -8.86 -5.25 -1.41
CA LEU A 27 -8.16 -4.14 -0.80
C LEU A 27 -6.77 -4.03 -1.38
N LEU A 28 -6.41 -2.85 -1.84
CA LEU A 28 -5.08 -2.55 -2.36
C LEU A 28 -4.40 -1.63 -1.37
N VAL A 29 -3.22 -2.04 -0.88
CA VAL A 29 -2.55 -1.36 0.21
C VAL A 29 -1.12 -0.99 -0.20
N LEU A 30 -0.79 0.30 -0.10
CA LEU A 30 0.58 0.78 -0.26
C LEU A 30 1.25 0.75 1.10
N VAL A 31 2.39 0.07 1.20
CA VAL A 31 3.21 0.08 2.42
C VAL A 31 4.38 1.02 2.16
N PHE A 32 4.53 2.05 3.00
CA PHE A 32 5.57 3.04 2.83
C PHE A 32 6.07 3.51 4.19
N ALA A 33 7.16 4.27 4.19
CA ALA A 33 7.68 4.89 5.40
C ALA A 33 7.95 6.36 5.11
N SER A 34 7.79 7.20 6.14
CA SER A 34 7.97 8.64 5.97
C SER A 34 9.42 9.02 5.68
N TRP A 35 10.38 8.19 6.11
CA TRP A 35 11.80 8.45 5.93
C TRP A 35 12.35 7.96 4.59
N CYS A 36 11.54 7.32 3.78
CA CYS A 36 11.98 6.66 2.54
C CYS A 36 11.82 7.61 1.35
N PRO A 37 12.91 8.00 0.67
CA PRO A 37 12.81 8.92 -0.48
C PRO A 37 12.00 8.35 -1.64
N PHE A 38 12.16 7.05 -1.92
CA PHE A 38 11.39 6.42 -3.00
C PHE A 38 9.91 6.43 -2.67
N CYS A 39 9.55 6.26 -1.40
CA CYS A 39 8.17 6.30 -0.95
C CYS A 39 7.60 7.70 -1.13
N ARG A 40 8.37 8.72 -0.79
CA ARG A 40 7.88 10.10 -0.91
C ARG A 40 7.61 10.47 -2.37
N ARG A 41 8.38 9.92 -3.29
CA ARG A 41 8.13 10.15 -4.71
C ARG A 41 6.93 9.37 -5.22
N PHE A 42 6.74 8.16 -4.70
CA PHE A 42 5.68 7.29 -5.19
C PHE A 42 4.32 7.61 -4.57
N LEU A 43 4.28 8.14 -3.36
CA LEU A 43 3.02 8.41 -2.66
C LEU A 43 2.05 9.26 -3.48
N PRO A 44 2.48 10.39 -4.08
CA PRO A 44 1.54 11.17 -4.90
C PRO A 44 1.01 10.39 -6.11
N VAL A 45 1.82 9.50 -6.67
CA VAL A 45 1.39 8.66 -7.78
C VAL A 45 0.30 7.72 -7.31
N PHE A 46 0.52 7.06 -6.16
CA PHE A 46 -0.48 6.16 -5.60
C PHE A 46 -1.77 6.92 -5.27
N GLU A 47 -1.64 8.10 -4.69
CA GLU A 47 -2.80 8.92 -4.33
C GLU A 47 -3.64 9.29 -5.54
N LYS A 48 -3.00 9.52 -6.67
CA LYS A 48 -3.71 9.83 -7.91
C LYS A 48 -4.64 8.68 -8.32
N TYR A 49 -4.17 7.45 -8.21
CA TYR A 49 -4.99 6.29 -8.53
C TYR A 49 -6.00 5.96 -7.43
N ALA A 50 -5.69 6.33 -6.19
CA ALA A 50 -6.57 6.09 -5.05
C ALA A 50 -7.71 7.10 -4.95
N HIS A 51 -7.62 8.20 -5.66
CA HIS A 51 -8.60 9.27 -5.57
C HIS A 51 -10.00 8.73 -5.88
N GLY A 52 -10.93 8.94 -4.94
CA GLY A 52 -12.30 8.46 -5.13
C GLY A 52 -12.50 6.97 -4.94
N ARG A 53 -11.46 6.22 -4.55
CA ARG A 53 -11.53 4.78 -4.36
C ARG A 53 -11.51 4.47 -2.87
N GLU A 54 -12.42 3.62 -2.42
CA GLU A 54 -12.47 3.22 -1.01
C GLU A 54 -11.71 1.94 -0.74
N ASP A 55 -11.30 1.24 -1.80
CA ASP A 55 -10.54 0.00 -1.68
C ASP A 55 -9.03 0.21 -1.80
N PHE A 56 -8.58 1.46 -1.83
CA PHE A 56 -7.15 1.80 -1.86
C PHE A 56 -6.76 2.45 -0.53
N TRP A 57 -5.82 1.84 0.15
CA TRP A 57 -5.36 2.32 1.45
C TRP A 57 -3.84 2.41 1.46
N SER A 58 -3.30 3.18 2.42
CA SER A 58 -1.86 3.28 2.63
C SER A 58 -1.54 2.98 4.07
N VAL A 59 -0.41 2.31 4.29
CA VAL A 59 0.10 2.06 5.64
C VAL A 59 1.43 2.77 5.77
N GLN A 60 1.54 3.66 6.76
CA GLN A 60 2.80 4.29 7.10
C GLN A 60 3.49 3.43 8.15
N ASP A 61 4.51 2.70 7.71
CA ASP A 61 5.15 1.64 8.48
C ASP A 61 6.57 2.07 8.87
N ASP A 62 6.67 3.16 9.62
CA ASP A 62 7.97 3.75 9.94
C ASP A 62 8.87 2.83 10.76
N GLU A 63 8.31 1.89 11.50
CA GLU A 63 9.07 0.94 12.31
C GLU A 63 9.21 -0.43 11.67
N GLU A 64 8.74 -0.58 10.42
CA GLU A 64 8.90 -1.80 9.63
C GLU A 64 8.21 -3.02 10.24
N ILE A 65 7.15 -2.79 11.01
CA ILE A 65 6.38 -3.88 11.62
C ILE A 65 5.59 -4.63 10.55
N VAL A 66 4.90 -3.90 9.67
CA VAL A 66 4.15 -4.52 8.59
C VAL A 66 5.10 -5.13 7.58
N ALA A 67 6.20 -4.44 7.27
CA ALA A 67 7.19 -4.97 6.35
C ALA A 67 7.73 -6.31 6.82
N GLU A 68 8.03 -6.43 8.11
CA GLU A 68 8.52 -7.69 8.65
C GLU A 68 7.46 -8.77 8.58
N ALA A 69 6.22 -8.42 8.90
CA ALA A 69 5.12 -9.39 8.93
C ALA A 69 4.85 -10.00 7.56
N TYR A 70 5.06 -9.25 6.48
CA TYR A 70 4.78 -9.73 5.12
C TYR A 70 6.04 -10.00 4.31
N GLY A 71 7.21 -10.00 4.96
CA GLY A 71 8.45 -10.31 4.25
C GLY A 71 8.81 -9.29 3.18
N ILE A 72 8.55 -8.02 3.44
CA ILE A 72 8.85 -6.95 2.50
C ILE A 72 10.30 -6.52 2.70
N ASN A 73 11.11 -6.59 1.64
CA ASN A 73 12.51 -6.19 1.70
C ASN A 73 12.75 -4.78 1.23
N CYS A 74 11.88 -4.26 0.38
CA CYS A 74 12.03 -2.91 -0.17
C CYS A 74 10.69 -2.22 -0.19
N ILE A 75 10.65 -0.97 0.22
CA ILE A 75 9.45 -0.15 0.11
C ILE A 75 9.73 0.95 -0.90
N PRO A 76 8.73 1.49 -1.56
CA PRO A 76 7.30 1.18 -1.42
C PRO A 76 6.95 -0.19 -2.00
N THR A 77 5.94 -0.83 -1.43
CA THR A 77 5.42 -2.10 -1.91
C THR A 77 3.90 -2.00 -1.88
N VAL A 78 3.25 -2.57 -2.88
CA VAL A 78 1.79 -2.59 -2.95
C VAL A 78 1.32 -4.02 -2.76
N LEU A 79 0.39 -4.20 -1.83
CA LEU A 79 -0.17 -5.51 -1.51
C LEU A 79 -1.64 -5.54 -1.93
N PHE A 80 -2.09 -6.67 -2.45
CA PHE A 80 -3.48 -6.85 -2.82
C PHE A 80 -4.08 -8.00 -2.04
N PHE A 81 -5.14 -7.69 -1.29
CA PHE A 81 -5.83 -8.67 -0.46
C PHE A 81 -7.19 -8.98 -1.05
N GLU A 82 -7.55 -10.26 -1.04
CA GLU A 82 -8.87 -10.71 -1.44
C GLU A 82 -9.41 -11.61 -0.34
N LYS A 83 -10.59 -11.25 0.20
CA LYS A 83 -11.25 -12.01 1.24
C LYS A 83 -10.34 -12.29 2.43
N GLY A 84 -9.55 -11.29 2.79
CA GLY A 84 -8.66 -11.36 3.93
C GLY A 84 -7.30 -11.97 3.67
N GLU A 85 -7.02 -12.39 2.45
CA GLU A 85 -5.75 -13.05 2.12
C GLU A 85 -4.94 -12.25 1.11
N LEU A 86 -3.63 -12.23 1.30
CA LEU A 86 -2.73 -11.59 0.36
C LEU A 86 -2.60 -12.48 -0.87
N THR A 87 -3.08 -11.99 -2.02
CA THR A 87 -3.07 -12.80 -3.24
C THR A 87 -2.13 -12.28 -4.31
N LYS A 88 -1.79 -10.99 -4.29
CA LYS A 88 -0.85 -10.42 -5.26
C LYS A 88 -0.04 -9.33 -4.57
N ARG A 89 1.16 -9.08 -5.08
CA ARG A 89 1.97 -8.00 -4.52
C ARG A 89 2.89 -7.43 -5.59
N LEU A 90 3.20 -6.15 -5.44
CA LEU A 90 4.13 -5.44 -6.30
C LEU A 90 5.21 -4.85 -5.41
N ASP A 91 6.35 -5.50 -5.35
CA ASP A 91 7.44 -5.10 -4.46
C ASP A 91 8.31 -4.04 -5.11
N GLY A 92 8.75 -3.07 -4.31
CA GLY A 92 9.72 -2.09 -4.75
C GLY A 92 11.04 -2.75 -5.08
N GLN A 93 11.80 -2.12 -5.97
CA GLN A 93 13.12 -2.62 -6.36
C GLN A 93 14.22 -1.80 -5.70
N PRO A 94 15.28 -2.47 -5.23
CA PRO A 94 16.39 -1.74 -4.58
C PRO A 94 16.96 -0.67 -5.50
N GLY A 95 17.10 0.55 -4.96
CA GLY A 95 17.66 1.67 -5.69
C GLY A 95 16.75 2.30 -6.71
N ILE A 96 15.54 1.76 -6.91
CA ILE A 96 14.60 2.26 -7.92
C ILE A 96 13.24 2.60 -7.32
N GLY A 97 12.72 1.76 -6.41
CA GLY A 97 11.38 1.91 -5.88
C GLY A 97 10.34 1.37 -6.84
N LEU A 98 9.28 2.11 -7.06
CA LEU A 98 8.19 1.73 -7.97
C LEU A 98 7.90 2.87 -8.94
N ARG A 99 7.44 2.50 -10.13
CA ARG A 99 7.07 3.46 -11.16
C ARG A 99 5.57 3.44 -11.40
N GLU A 100 5.09 4.53 -11.96
CA GLU A 100 3.65 4.67 -12.24
C GLU A 100 3.13 3.58 -13.17
N GLU A 101 3.87 3.26 -14.23
CA GLU A 101 3.42 2.24 -15.17
C GLU A 101 3.35 0.86 -14.52
N GLU A 102 4.20 0.60 -13.53
CA GLU A 102 4.12 -0.66 -12.79
C GLU A 102 2.85 -0.73 -11.95
N LEU A 103 2.51 0.39 -11.32
CA LEU A 103 1.27 0.45 -10.53
C LEU A 103 0.04 0.30 -11.42
N ALA A 104 0.01 0.99 -12.56
CA ALA A 104 -1.11 0.90 -13.47
C ALA A 104 -1.33 -0.54 -13.94
N ALA A 105 -0.24 -1.22 -14.33
CA ALA A 105 -0.33 -2.61 -14.77
C ALA A 105 -0.77 -3.52 -13.63
N PHE A 106 -0.31 -3.26 -12.41
CA PHE A 106 -0.68 -4.07 -11.27
C PHE A 106 -2.17 -3.92 -10.95
N ILE A 107 -2.69 -2.69 -11.01
CA ILE A 107 -4.10 -2.44 -10.77
C ILE A 107 -4.95 -3.20 -11.79
N GLU A 108 -4.52 -3.24 -13.05
CA GLU A 108 -5.25 -3.98 -14.07
C GLU A 108 -5.30 -5.48 -13.76
N ARG A 109 -4.23 -6.03 -13.18
CA ARG A 109 -4.21 -7.44 -12.82
C ARG A 109 -5.08 -7.74 -11.61
N CYS A 110 -5.36 -6.74 -10.78
CA CYS A 110 -6.16 -6.91 -9.58
C CYS A 110 -7.65 -6.73 -9.83
N CYS A 111 -8.04 -6.12 -10.91
CA CYS A 111 -9.44 -5.78 -11.18
C CYS A 111 -10.05 -6.59 -12.29
#